data_e4092cdd1c6f75e65c66653fdafa0874
#
_entry.id   e4092cdd1c6f75e65c66653fdafa0874
#
_cell.length_a   1.000
_cell.length_b   1.000
_cell.length_c   1.000
_cell.angle_alpha   90.00
_cell.angle_beta   90.00
_cell.angle_gamma   90.00
#
_symmetry.space_group_name_H-M   'P 1'
#
loop_
_entity.id
_entity.type
_entity.pdbx_description
1 polymer ?
#
loop_
_entity_poly.entity_id
_entity_poly.type
_entity_poly.pdbx_seq_one_letter_code
_entity_poly.pdbx_strand_id
1 'polypeptide(L)'
;MYGLTVEERTPLARWISRGAAAAPDDNRYAEEYLLAHERLAAAGYRFYEISNAARGGCRSRHNSAYWSGRAYQGLGPAAHSFDGSTRRWNLAAWESYRRAVAAGRSPVESEELLTDEQRELERLYLALRTDEGLPVSACPADRLSAWVGKGWAVVRGERLVLSAEGWLRLDALVRDLTGNAATV
;
A
#
# COMPACT_ATOMS: atom_id res chain seq x y z
N MET A 1 -1.19 -10.00 -5.43
CA MET A 1 0.15 -10.63 -5.32
C MET A 1 0.86 -9.98 -4.16
N TYR A 2 1.36 -10.76 -3.21
CA TYR A 2 1.99 -10.24 -2.01
C TYR A 2 3.30 -10.99 -1.77
N GLY A 3 4.35 -10.26 -1.40
CA GLY A 3 5.59 -10.86 -0.89
C GLY A 3 5.38 -11.47 0.49
N LEU A 4 6.17 -12.49 0.81
CA LEU A 4 6.18 -13.06 2.14
C LEU A 4 6.88 -12.11 3.10
N THR A 5 6.15 -11.63 4.09
CA THR A 5 6.71 -10.86 5.21
C THR A 5 6.91 -11.78 6.41
N VAL A 6 8.06 -11.68 7.03
CA VAL A 6 8.39 -12.47 8.22
C VAL A 6 7.99 -11.69 9.46
N GLU A 7 6.82 -12.03 10.00
CA GLU A 7 6.32 -11.41 11.22
C GLU A 7 7.04 -11.94 12.45
N GLU A 8 7.38 -11.06 13.38
CA GLU A 8 7.96 -11.44 14.68
C GLU A 8 7.06 -12.42 15.43
N ARG A 9 7.65 -13.26 16.28
CA ARG A 9 6.97 -14.27 17.12
C ARG A 9 6.27 -15.39 16.34
N THR A 10 6.45 -15.48 15.00
CA THR A 10 5.93 -16.59 14.20
C THR A 10 6.87 -17.82 14.21
N PRO A 11 6.38 -19.02 13.88
CA PRO A 11 7.26 -20.17 13.67
C PRO A 11 8.33 -19.90 12.60
N LEU A 12 7.99 -19.21 11.51
CA LEU A 12 8.92 -18.87 10.43
C LEU A 12 10.08 -18.02 10.93
N ALA A 13 9.80 -16.94 11.70
CA ALA A 13 10.85 -16.11 12.28
C ALA A 13 11.83 -16.93 13.15
N ARG A 14 11.30 -17.88 13.94
CA ARG A 14 12.11 -18.80 14.75
C ARG A 14 12.93 -19.79 13.93
N TRP A 15 12.40 -20.28 12.81
CA TRP A 15 13.14 -21.17 11.90
C TRP A 15 14.26 -20.42 11.20
N ILE A 16 14.02 -19.21 10.76
CA ILE A 16 15.05 -18.35 10.14
C ILE A 16 16.16 -18.05 11.15
N SER A 17 15.82 -17.64 12.38
CA SER A 17 16.82 -17.33 13.42
C SER A 17 17.68 -18.52 13.82
N ARG A 18 17.21 -19.75 13.60
CA ARG A 18 17.93 -21.00 13.85
C ARG A 18 18.62 -21.58 12.61
N GLY A 19 18.54 -20.90 11.47
CA GLY A 19 19.07 -21.39 10.20
C GLY A 19 18.31 -22.57 9.60
N ALA A 20 17.11 -22.87 10.09
CA ALA A 20 16.26 -23.96 9.59
C ALA A 20 15.41 -23.53 8.38
N ALA A 21 15.32 -22.23 8.08
CA ALA A 21 14.72 -21.68 6.88
C ALA A 21 15.55 -20.49 6.41
N ALA A 22 15.57 -20.25 5.11
CA ALA A 22 16.18 -19.05 4.53
C ALA A 22 15.26 -17.84 4.76
N ALA A 23 15.86 -16.66 5.01
CA ALA A 23 15.15 -15.40 4.98
C ALA A 23 14.67 -15.10 3.54
N PRO A 24 13.54 -14.37 3.36
CA PRO A 24 13.19 -13.84 2.05
C PRO A 24 14.34 -13.01 1.46
N ASP A 25 14.53 -13.13 0.16
CA ASP A 25 15.55 -12.41 -0.59
C ASP A 25 14.86 -11.31 -1.42
N ASP A 26 15.22 -10.05 -1.19
CA ASP A 26 14.60 -8.90 -1.85
C ASP A 26 14.85 -8.88 -3.37
N ASN A 27 16.02 -9.34 -3.84
CA ASN A 27 16.30 -9.41 -5.26
C ASN A 27 15.43 -10.46 -5.93
N ARG A 28 15.33 -11.63 -5.32
CA ARG A 28 14.45 -12.69 -5.79
C ARG A 28 12.98 -12.26 -5.78
N TYR A 29 12.54 -11.55 -4.73
CA TYR A 29 11.20 -10.98 -4.68
C TYR A 29 10.96 -10.02 -5.86
N ALA A 30 11.92 -9.13 -6.16
CA ALA A 30 11.81 -8.19 -7.27
C ALA A 30 11.72 -8.92 -8.62
N GLU A 31 12.56 -9.95 -8.85
CA GLU A 31 12.51 -10.78 -10.07
C GLU A 31 11.16 -11.49 -10.22
N GLU A 32 10.67 -12.13 -9.16
CA GLU A 32 9.38 -12.83 -9.15
C GLU A 32 8.22 -11.87 -9.37
N TYR A 33 8.29 -10.65 -8.79
CA TYR A 33 7.30 -9.60 -8.97
C TYR A 33 7.21 -9.14 -10.44
N LEU A 34 8.35 -8.86 -11.06
CA LEU A 34 8.42 -8.44 -12.47
C LEU A 34 7.95 -9.54 -13.41
N LEU A 35 8.37 -10.79 -13.17
CA LEU A 35 7.92 -11.95 -13.92
C LEU A 35 6.40 -12.15 -13.83
N ALA A 36 5.82 -11.96 -12.63
CA ALA A 36 4.39 -12.06 -12.44
C ALA A 36 3.64 -10.94 -13.17
N HIS A 37 4.17 -9.71 -13.17
CA HIS A 37 3.64 -8.59 -13.96
C HIS A 37 3.60 -8.93 -15.46
N GLU A 38 4.71 -9.40 -16.01
CA GLU A 38 4.81 -9.79 -17.42
C GLU A 38 3.79 -10.87 -17.78
N ARG A 39 3.74 -11.95 -17.01
CA ARG A 39 2.85 -13.09 -17.28
C ARG A 39 1.37 -12.73 -17.16
N LEU A 40 1.01 -11.95 -16.14
CA LEU A 40 -0.36 -11.50 -15.97
C LEU A 40 -0.78 -10.52 -17.06
N ALA A 41 0.11 -9.61 -17.47
CA ALA A 41 -0.15 -8.71 -18.60
C ALA A 41 -0.35 -9.50 -19.91
N ALA A 42 0.49 -10.50 -20.20
CA ALA A 42 0.33 -11.37 -21.35
C ALA A 42 -0.99 -12.17 -21.33
N ALA A 43 -1.49 -12.50 -20.14
CA ALA A 43 -2.80 -13.13 -19.93
C ALA A 43 -3.99 -12.16 -19.97
N GLY A 44 -3.77 -10.86 -20.28
CA GLY A 44 -4.82 -9.85 -20.40
C GLY A 44 -5.28 -9.23 -19.06
N TYR A 45 -4.51 -9.42 -17.99
CA TYR A 45 -4.73 -8.72 -16.73
C TYR A 45 -4.02 -7.36 -16.75
N ARG A 46 -4.59 -6.39 -16.04
CA ARG A 46 -4.00 -5.07 -15.82
C ARG A 46 -3.87 -4.84 -14.32
N PHE A 47 -2.66 -4.55 -13.89
CA PHE A 47 -2.45 -4.08 -12.52
C PHE A 47 -3.08 -2.69 -12.39
N TYR A 48 -3.94 -2.54 -11.39
CA TYR A 48 -4.56 -1.26 -11.06
C TYR A 48 -4.01 -0.66 -9.77
N GLU A 49 -3.22 -1.44 -9.04
CA GLU A 49 -2.37 -1.01 -7.92
C GLU A 49 -1.23 -2.02 -7.73
N ILE A 50 -0.28 -1.71 -6.88
CA ILE A 50 0.97 -2.45 -6.69
C ILE A 50 0.80 -3.98 -6.51
N SER A 51 -0.28 -4.43 -5.86
CA SER A 51 -0.48 -5.84 -5.47
C SER A 51 -1.60 -6.55 -6.23
N ASN A 52 -2.48 -5.82 -6.88
CA ASN A 52 -3.69 -6.38 -7.46
C ASN A 52 -3.84 -6.07 -8.95
N ALA A 53 -4.19 -7.09 -9.70
CA ALA A 53 -4.51 -7.00 -11.11
C ALA A 53 -5.95 -7.45 -11.36
N ALA A 54 -6.57 -6.92 -12.41
CA ALA A 54 -7.91 -7.27 -12.84
C ALA A 54 -7.98 -7.48 -14.35
N ARG A 55 -8.93 -8.30 -14.78
CA ARG A 55 -9.26 -8.51 -16.19
C ARG A 55 -10.63 -7.92 -16.50
N GLY A 56 -10.80 -7.35 -17.69
CA GLY A 56 -12.10 -6.82 -18.13
C GLY A 56 -12.67 -5.71 -17.25
N GLY A 57 -11.82 -4.93 -16.56
CA GLY A 57 -12.28 -3.83 -15.68
C GLY A 57 -12.83 -4.28 -14.32
N CYS A 58 -12.75 -5.57 -13.97
CA CYS A 58 -13.26 -6.13 -12.70
C CYS A 58 -12.33 -5.83 -11.52
N ARG A 59 -12.06 -4.55 -11.24
CA ARG A 59 -11.27 -4.12 -10.09
C ARG A 59 -12.03 -4.37 -8.79
N SER A 60 -11.30 -4.71 -7.71
CA SER A 60 -11.89 -4.79 -6.37
C SER A 60 -12.39 -3.41 -5.93
N ARG A 61 -13.70 -3.24 -5.82
CA ARG A 61 -14.32 -2.00 -5.32
C ARG A 61 -13.87 -1.69 -3.90
N HIS A 62 -13.77 -2.71 -3.07
CA HIS A 62 -13.35 -2.60 -1.68
C HIS A 62 -11.90 -2.08 -1.58
N ASN A 63 -10.94 -2.72 -2.27
CA ASN A 63 -9.54 -2.26 -2.23
C ASN A 63 -9.38 -0.87 -2.86
N SER A 64 -10.07 -0.61 -3.98
CA SER A 64 -10.04 0.71 -4.62
C SER A 64 -10.55 1.83 -3.71
N ALA A 65 -11.50 1.54 -2.82
CA ALA A 65 -11.98 2.52 -1.84
C ALA A 65 -10.87 2.96 -0.87
N TYR A 66 -10.03 2.04 -0.40
CA TYR A 66 -8.88 2.40 0.44
C TYR A 66 -7.89 3.30 -0.31
N TRP A 67 -7.55 2.93 -1.54
CA TRP A 67 -6.55 3.68 -2.33
C TRP A 67 -7.05 5.05 -2.78
N SER A 68 -8.35 5.28 -2.79
CA SER A 68 -8.96 6.58 -3.10
C SER A 68 -9.05 7.54 -1.90
N GLY A 69 -8.59 7.16 -0.72
CA GLY A 69 -8.68 7.96 0.49
C GLY A 69 -10.12 8.20 0.99
N ARG A 70 -11.08 7.40 0.56
CA ARG A 70 -12.48 7.52 1.00
C ARG A 70 -12.63 7.03 2.43
N ALA A 71 -13.60 7.62 3.13
CA ALA A 71 -14.03 7.14 4.44
C ALA A 71 -14.52 5.69 4.35
N TYR A 72 -14.18 4.90 5.35
CA TYR A 72 -14.60 3.50 5.49
C TYR A 72 -14.78 3.13 6.96
N GLN A 73 -15.61 2.13 7.21
CA GLN A 73 -15.82 1.60 8.55
C GLN A 73 -15.37 0.15 8.63
N GLY A 74 -14.50 -0.14 9.57
CA GLY A 74 -14.05 -1.47 9.91
C GLY A 74 -15.00 -2.17 10.86
N LEU A 75 -15.36 -3.40 10.55
CA LEU A 75 -16.21 -4.25 11.39
C LEU A 75 -15.42 -5.44 11.89
N GLY A 76 -15.47 -5.68 13.19
CA GLY A 76 -14.78 -6.79 13.83
C GLY A 76 -13.58 -6.37 14.69
N PRO A 77 -12.94 -7.34 15.39
CA PRO A 77 -11.76 -7.09 16.19
C PRO A 77 -10.58 -6.64 15.31
N ALA A 78 -9.76 -5.75 15.84
CA ALA A 78 -8.64 -5.12 15.15
C ALA A 78 -8.97 -4.40 13.84
N ALA A 79 -10.25 -4.27 13.48
CA ALA A 79 -10.64 -3.60 12.24
C ALA A 79 -10.43 -2.08 12.34
N HIS A 80 -9.90 -1.52 11.25
CA HIS A 80 -9.64 -0.09 11.14
C HIS A 80 -10.80 0.64 10.46
N SER A 81 -11.05 1.86 10.90
CA SER A 81 -11.99 2.81 10.28
C SER A 81 -11.27 4.11 9.95
N PHE A 82 -11.77 4.83 8.96
CA PHE A 82 -11.28 6.15 8.59
C PHE A 82 -12.46 7.04 8.18
N ASP A 83 -12.51 8.26 8.70
CA ASP A 83 -13.60 9.22 8.40
C ASP A 83 -13.18 10.37 7.46
N GLY A 84 -11.95 10.34 6.95
CA GLY A 84 -11.36 11.40 6.13
C GLY A 84 -10.33 12.25 6.89
N SER A 85 -10.29 12.16 8.21
CA SER A 85 -9.33 12.87 9.07
C SER A 85 -8.79 12.02 10.21
N THR A 86 -9.63 11.14 10.75
CA THR A 86 -9.32 10.33 11.94
C THR A 86 -9.33 8.85 11.58
N ARG A 87 -8.27 8.16 11.93
CA ARG A 87 -8.23 6.71 11.97
C ARG A 87 -8.67 6.21 13.33
N ARG A 88 -9.40 5.09 13.33
CA ARG A 88 -9.79 4.37 14.55
C ARG A 88 -9.55 2.89 14.33
N TRP A 89 -9.18 2.18 15.38
CA TRP A 89 -9.10 0.73 15.35
C TRP A 89 -9.79 0.13 16.56
N ASN A 90 -10.41 -1.01 16.32
CA ASN A 90 -11.17 -1.72 17.31
C ASN A 90 -10.25 -2.57 18.19
N LEU A 91 -10.73 -2.92 19.40
CA LEU A 91 -10.13 -3.89 20.30
C LEU A 91 -9.73 -5.15 19.54
N ALA A 92 -8.45 -5.53 19.64
CA ALA A 92 -7.91 -6.66 18.86
C ALA A 92 -8.36 -8.02 19.41
N ALA A 93 -8.48 -8.16 20.73
CA ALA A 93 -8.90 -9.41 21.35
C ALA A 93 -10.40 -9.65 21.13
N TRP A 94 -10.74 -10.79 20.50
CA TRP A 94 -12.13 -11.17 20.19
C TRP A 94 -13.08 -11.03 21.38
N GLU A 95 -12.72 -11.55 22.53
CA GLU A 95 -13.57 -11.51 23.73
C GLU A 95 -13.79 -10.09 24.26
N SER A 96 -12.79 -9.23 24.15
CA SER A 96 -12.91 -7.81 24.55
C SER A 96 -13.84 -7.06 23.60
N TYR A 97 -13.65 -7.25 22.29
CA TYR A 97 -14.51 -6.68 21.25
C TYR A 97 -15.96 -7.16 21.44
N ARG A 98 -16.19 -8.45 21.55
CA ARG A 98 -17.52 -9.03 21.74
C ARG A 98 -18.23 -8.50 22.99
N ARG A 99 -17.52 -8.39 24.12
CA ARG A 99 -18.07 -7.85 25.38
C ARG A 99 -18.43 -6.36 25.28
N ALA A 100 -17.61 -5.56 24.59
CA ALA A 100 -17.91 -4.16 24.36
C ALA A 100 -19.21 -3.99 23.56
N VAL A 101 -19.31 -4.69 22.42
CA VAL A 101 -20.48 -4.65 21.54
C VAL A 101 -21.74 -5.16 22.27
N ALA A 102 -21.64 -6.29 22.97
CA ALA A 102 -22.78 -6.86 23.70
C ALA A 102 -23.28 -5.95 24.84
N ALA A 103 -22.41 -5.13 25.39
CA ALA A 103 -22.74 -4.14 26.42
C ALA A 103 -23.18 -2.76 25.84
N GLY A 104 -23.34 -2.64 24.52
CA GLY A 104 -23.69 -1.38 23.85
C GLY A 104 -22.59 -0.31 23.93
N ARG A 105 -21.35 -0.69 24.24
CA ARG A 105 -20.20 0.22 24.33
C ARG A 105 -19.43 0.24 23.01
N SER A 106 -18.78 1.37 22.72
CA SER A 106 -17.86 1.44 21.57
C SER A 106 -16.75 0.40 21.70
N PRO A 107 -16.49 -0.39 20.63
CA PRO A 107 -15.38 -1.31 20.59
C PRO A 107 -14.06 -0.64 20.17
N VAL A 108 -14.04 0.67 19.95
CA VAL A 108 -12.83 1.41 19.55
C VAL A 108 -11.81 1.36 20.69
N GLU A 109 -10.60 0.89 20.38
CA GLU A 109 -9.47 0.82 21.30
C GLU A 109 -8.70 2.15 21.33
N SER A 110 -8.46 2.71 20.16
CA SER A 110 -7.73 3.96 20.01
C SER A 110 -8.06 4.67 18.71
N GLU A 111 -7.64 5.93 18.63
CA GLU A 111 -7.80 6.78 17.45
C GLU A 111 -6.57 7.67 17.22
N GLU A 112 -6.36 8.07 15.98
CA GLU A 112 -5.31 8.97 15.52
C GLU A 112 -5.92 10.04 14.63
N LEU A 113 -5.80 11.30 15.04
CA LEU A 113 -6.14 12.44 14.18
C LEU A 113 -4.92 12.76 13.28
N LEU A 114 -5.10 12.64 11.99
CA LEU A 114 -4.04 12.94 11.02
C LEU A 114 -3.86 14.45 10.85
N THR A 115 -2.61 14.91 10.86
CA THR A 115 -2.26 16.27 10.48
C THR A 115 -2.45 16.50 8.99
N ASP A 116 -2.43 17.77 8.55
CA ASP A 116 -2.53 18.10 7.12
C ASP A 116 -1.34 17.53 6.34
N GLU A 117 -0.13 17.58 6.93
CA GLU A 117 1.07 17.00 6.34
C GLU A 117 0.97 15.48 6.18
N GLN A 118 0.47 14.79 7.21
CA GLN A 118 0.27 13.34 7.14
C GLN A 118 -0.76 12.97 6.06
N ARG A 119 -1.87 13.71 5.98
CA ARG A 119 -2.88 13.49 4.93
C ARG A 119 -2.34 13.73 3.52
N GLU A 120 -1.52 14.77 3.35
CA GLU A 120 -0.90 15.04 2.06
C GLU A 120 0.12 13.97 1.68
N LEU A 121 0.96 13.52 2.63
CA LEU A 121 1.89 12.42 2.42
C LEU A 121 1.16 11.14 1.99
N GLU A 122 0.09 10.79 2.69
CA GLU A 122 -0.74 9.64 2.32
C GLU A 122 -1.37 9.78 0.95
N ARG A 123 -1.89 10.96 0.64
CA ARG A 123 -2.48 11.23 -0.68
C ARG A 123 -1.46 10.99 -1.81
N LEU A 124 -0.22 11.43 -1.63
CA LEU A 124 0.87 11.18 -2.58
C LEU A 124 1.19 9.69 -2.68
N TYR A 125 1.32 9.02 -1.53
CA TYR A 125 1.61 7.59 -1.47
C TYR A 125 0.53 6.76 -2.15
N LEU A 126 -0.75 7.02 -1.83
CA LEU A 126 -1.88 6.31 -2.40
C LEU A 126 -2.03 6.58 -3.91
N ALA A 127 -1.78 7.81 -4.36
CA ALA A 127 -1.81 8.13 -5.77
C ALA A 127 -0.73 7.36 -6.55
N LEU A 128 0.51 7.35 -6.07
CA LEU A 128 1.60 6.62 -6.72
C LEU A 128 1.46 5.10 -6.62
N ARG A 129 0.71 4.60 -5.64
CA ARG A 129 0.42 3.18 -5.47
C ARG A 129 -0.47 2.62 -6.58
N THR A 130 -1.26 3.45 -7.23
CA THR A 130 -2.28 3.03 -8.21
C THR A 130 -1.92 3.38 -9.65
N ASP A 131 -2.62 2.77 -10.61
CA ASP A 131 -2.51 3.10 -12.03
C ASP A 131 -3.21 4.42 -12.42
N GLU A 132 -3.88 5.06 -11.47
CA GLU A 132 -4.39 6.44 -11.63
C GLU A 132 -3.26 7.46 -11.51
N GLY A 133 -2.24 7.15 -10.69
CA GLY A 133 -1.02 7.93 -10.57
C GLY A 133 -1.23 9.33 -9.98
N LEU A 134 -0.19 10.14 -10.05
CA LEU A 134 -0.11 11.51 -9.54
C LEU A 134 -0.30 12.53 -10.68
N PRO A 135 -0.97 13.69 -10.49
CA PRO A 135 -0.90 14.77 -11.48
C PRO A 135 0.55 15.15 -11.79
N VAL A 136 0.90 15.29 -13.06
CA VAL A 136 2.26 15.70 -13.47
C VAL A 136 2.68 17.00 -12.80
N SER A 137 1.74 17.94 -12.62
CA SER A 137 1.96 19.22 -11.95
C SER A 137 2.35 19.11 -10.47
N ALA A 138 2.09 17.96 -9.84
CA ALA A 138 2.46 17.69 -8.44
C ALA A 138 3.85 17.04 -8.31
N CYS A 139 4.53 16.75 -9.42
CA CYS A 139 5.88 16.18 -9.43
C CYS A 139 6.88 17.23 -9.94
N PRO A 140 7.95 17.54 -9.19
CA PRO A 140 9.02 18.43 -9.68
C PRO A 140 9.62 17.93 -11.00
N ALA A 141 9.92 18.83 -11.91
CA ALA A 141 10.33 18.51 -13.28
C ALA A 141 11.61 17.66 -13.35
N ASP A 142 12.55 17.88 -12.43
CA ASP A 142 13.79 17.10 -12.31
C ASP A 142 13.52 15.65 -11.89
N ARG A 143 12.62 15.42 -10.91
CA ARG A 143 12.19 14.08 -10.50
C ARG A 143 11.40 13.38 -11.60
N LEU A 144 10.47 14.09 -12.20
CA LEU A 144 9.70 13.57 -13.33
C LEU A 144 10.65 13.05 -14.43
N SER A 145 11.59 13.88 -14.86
CA SER A 145 12.55 13.52 -15.91
C SER A 145 13.42 12.34 -15.50
N ALA A 146 13.91 12.33 -14.24
CA ALA A 146 14.74 11.24 -13.72
C ALA A 146 13.98 9.91 -13.66
N TRP A 147 12.73 9.92 -13.15
CA TRP A 147 11.95 8.68 -13.00
C TRP A 147 11.53 8.11 -14.35
N VAL A 148 11.13 8.98 -15.29
CA VAL A 148 10.79 8.55 -16.66
C VAL A 148 12.04 8.04 -17.38
N GLY A 149 13.16 8.74 -17.29
CA GLY A 149 14.42 8.33 -17.90
C GLY A 149 14.97 7.00 -17.40
N LYS A 150 14.68 6.66 -16.14
CA LYS A 150 15.04 5.35 -15.53
C LYS A 150 13.99 4.25 -15.78
N GLY A 151 12.89 4.55 -16.46
CA GLY A 151 11.81 3.60 -16.69
C GLY A 151 10.95 3.29 -15.46
N TRP A 152 11.08 4.06 -14.37
CA TRP A 152 10.32 3.84 -13.13
C TRP A 152 8.91 4.43 -13.21
N ALA A 153 8.68 5.38 -14.12
CA ALA A 153 7.38 6.00 -14.33
C ALA A 153 7.13 6.26 -15.81
N VAL A 154 5.86 6.43 -16.14
CA VAL A 154 5.40 6.88 -17.48
C VAL A 154 4.40 8.00 -17.33
N VAL A 155 4.39 8.92 -18.27
CA VAL A 155 3.37 9.98 -18.36
C VAL A 155 2.22 9.47 -19.23
N ARG A 156 1.00 9.48 -18.69
CA ARG A 156 -0.24 9.14 -19.39
C ARG A 156 -1.20 10.31 -19.31
N GLY A 157 -1.29 11.10 -20.39
CA GLY A 157 -2.00 12.38 -20.36
C GLY A 157 -1.37 13.31 -19.33
N GLU A 158 -2.14 13.77 -18.36
CA GLU A 158 -1.69 14.66 -17.28
C GLU A 158 -1.30 13.90 -15.99
N ARG A 159 -1.11 12.59 -16.09
CA ARG A 159 -0.83 11.72 -14.92
C ARG A 159 0.54 11.06 -15.04
N LEU A 160 1.29 11.09 -13.95
CA LEU A 160 2.51 10.33 -13.73
C LEU A 160 2.14 9.01 -13.05
N VAL A 161 2.35 7.89 -13.75
CA VAL A 161 2.01 6.54 -13.28
C VAL A 161 3.29 5.74 -13.13
N LEU A 162 3.46 5.06 -12.00
CA LEU A 162 4.61 4.18 -11.80
C LEU A 162 4.51 2.93 -12.66
N SER A 163 5.65 2.49 -13.17
CA SER A 163 5.81 1.16 -13.78
C SER A 163 5.92 0.07 -12.71
N ALA A 164 5.99 -1.20 -13.09
CA ALA A 164 6.29 -2.28 -12.15
C ALA A 164 7.63 -2.07 -11.44
N GLU A 165 8.64 -1.59 -12.15
CA GLU A 165 9.95 -1.20 -11.59
C GLU A 165 9.82 -0.03 -10.61
N GLY A 166 8.96 0.93 -10.90
CA GLY A 166 8.67 2.05 -10.01
C GLY A 166 7.93 1.62 -8.76
N TRP A 167 6.98 0.71 -8.87
CA TRP A 167 6.25 0.17 -7.72
C TRP A 167 7.15 -0.58 -6.73
N LEU A 168 8.16 -1.29 -7.20
CA LEU A 168 9.19 -1.88 -6.33
C LEU A 168 10.00 -0.84 -5.53
N ARG A 169 9.94 0.42 -5.94
CA ARG A 169 10.65 1.57 -5.34
C ARG A 169 9.71 2.61 -4.72
N LEU A 170 8.43 2.27 -4.55
CA LEU A 170 7.39 3.23 -4.16
C LEU A 170 7.81 4.07 -2.94
N ASP A 171 8.26 3.43 -1.87
CA ASP A 171 8.65 4.12 -0.64
C ASP A 171 9.83 5.09 -0.86
N ALA A 172 10.81 4.67 -1.66
CA ALA A 172 11.95 5.52 -2.00
C ALA A 172 11.54 6.71 -2.87
N LEU A 173 10.62 6.52 -3.81
CA LEU A 173 10.13 7.58 -4.69
C LEU A 173 9.25 8.58 -3.92
N VAL A 174 8.43 8.11 -2.99
CA VAL A 174 7.65 9.01 -2.11
C VAL A 174 8.58 9.85 -1.24
N ARG A 175 9.62 9.25 -0.64
CA ARG A 175 10.63 9.99 0.13
C ARG A 175 11.37 11.02 -0.72
N ASP A 176 11.77 10.65 -1.94
CA ASP A 176 12.41 11.58 -2.89
C ASP A 176 11.51 12.76 -3.23
N LEU A 177 10.20 12.52 -3.39
CA LEU A 177 9.22 13.55 -3.70
C LEU A 177 8.99 14.53 -2.55
N THR A 178 8.97 14.04 -1.31
CA THR A 178 8.64 14.84 -0.12
C THR A 178 9.85 15.48 0.55
N GLY A 179 11.06 15.13 0.13
CA GLY A 179 12.29 15.61 0.76
C GLY A 179 12.51 15.07 2.19
N ASN A 180 11.67 14.15 2.64
CA ASN A 180 11.74 13.57 3.98
C ASN A 180 12.67 12.35 3.99
N ALA A 181 13.79 12.46 4.71
CA ALA A 181 14.66 11.33 5.07
C ALA A 181 14.11 10.53 6.26
N ALA A 182 12.84 10.58 6.58
CA ALA A 182 12.28 9.99 7.79
C ALA A 182 11.24 8.91 7.49
N THR A 183 11.58 7.75 7.93
CA THR A 183 10.86 6.66 8.63
C THR A 183 9.33 6.59 8.40
N VAL A 184 8.93 5.58 7.67
CA VAL A 184 7.66 4.87 7.88
C VAL A 184 7.95 3.59 8.63
#